data_9d478a775a41ff2f32487e59be35e6e8
#
_entry.id   9d478a775a41ff2f32487e59be35e6e8
#
_cell.length_a   1.000
_cell.length_b   1.000
_cell.length_c   1.000
_cell.angle_alpha   90.00
_cell.angle_beta   90.00
_cell.angle_gamma   90.00
#
_symmetry.space_group_name_H-M   'P 1'
#
loop_
_entity.id
_entity.type
_entity.pdbx_description
1 polymer ?
#
loop_
_entity_poly.entity_id
_entity_poly.type
_entity_poly.pdbx_seq_one_letter_code
_entity_poly.pdbx_strand_id
1 'polypeptide(L)'
;MKFIVAGYGFVGKAVTNALKHKHDIIIQDPQYTDYKLMDHLDADGIIICVPTPTTEYGICDVRIIADILDTVPIYMPVLIKSTVTPAVVQGFKDVYPDHSICYSPEFLRARSADKDFLNQKSVIIGGEDPDCFWQDVFQNTLPNCKIVFNCTEEEACLVKYATNSFLALKTSFFNQIFDICEKTGMDFDAVRQLIAQDTRIGSDHTMVPGPDGDRGWGGHCFPKDTHAFIKWADTEGVDVSLVESAVEYNKKVRNNP
;
A
#
# COMPACT_ATOMS: atom_id res chain seq x y z
N MET A 1 -6.13 0.36 24.70
CA MET A 1 -4.81 -0.14 24.30
C MET A 1 -3.91 1.02 23.92
N LYS A 2 -2.60 0.82 23.96
CA LYS A 2 -1.57 1.79 23.64
C LYS A 2 -0.76 1.30 22.44
N PHE A 3 -0.70 2.06 21.34
CA PHE A 3 0.01 1.66 20.14
C PHE A 3 1.11 2.64 19.76
N ILE A 4 2.21 2.12 19.25
CA ILE A 4 3.24 2.92 18.59
C ILE A 4 2.94 2.93 17.10
N VAL A 5 2.92 4.12 16.49
CA VAL A 5 2.89 4.28 15.02
C VAL A 5 4.25 4.81 14.59
N ALA A 6 5.04 3.93 13.98
CA ALA A 6 6.35 4.26 13.46
C ALA A 6 6.24 4.75 12.00
N GLY A 7 6.65 6.00 11.77
CA GLY A 7 6.44 6.71 10.50
C GLY A 7 5.10 7.46 10.46
N TYR A 8 5.15 8.79 10.32
CA TYR A 8 4.00 9.68 10.36
C TYR A 8 3.76 10.39 9.02
N GLY A 9 3.97 9.66 7.92
CA GLY A 9 3.57 10.02 6.56
C GLY A 9 2.04 9.95 6.38
N PHE A 10 1.54 9.93 5.13
CA PHE A 10 0.10 9.92 4.88
C PHE A 10 -0.60 8.66 5.42
N VAL A 11 0.07 7.48 5.39
CA VAL A 11 -0.45 6.22 5.95
C VAL A 11 -0.48 6.30 7.48
N GLY A 12 0.64 6.64 8.13
CA GLY A 12 0.71 6.74 9.58
C GLY A 12 -0.23 7.77 10.16
N LYS A 13 -0.45 8.90 9.48
CA LYS A 13 -1.47 9.90 9.84
C LYS A 13 -2.88 9.32 9.78
N ALA A 14 -3.23 8.62 8.71
CA ALA A 14 -4.55 8.00 8.55
C ALA A 14 -4.81 6.94 9.62
N VAL A 15 -3.82 6.07 9.90
CA VAL A 15 -3.87 5.08 10.98
C VAL A 15 -4.07 5.77 12.33
N THR A 16 -3.22 6.75 12.66
CA THR A 16 -3.31 7.50 13.92
C THR A 16 -4.68 8.16 14.08
N ASN A 17 -5.17 8.84 13.05
CA ASN A 17 -6.46 9.54 13.09
C ASN A 17 -7.63 8.57 13.30
N ALA A 18 -7.55 7.38 12.75
CA ALA A 18 -8.58 6.36 12.96
C ALA A 18 -8.52 5.74 14.37
N LEU A 19 -7.32 5.40 14.85
CA LEU A 19 -7.16 4.66 16.10
C LEU A 19 -7.29 5.54 17.36
N LYS A 20 -6.87 6.80 17.31
CA LYS A 20 -6.78 7.71 18.49
C LYS A 20 -8.10 7.94 19.23
N HIS A 21 -9.24 7.60 18.63
CA HIS A 21 -10.56 7.75 19.27
C HIS A 21 -10.86 6.63 20.29
N LYS A 22 -10.13 5.51 20.24
CA LYS A 22 -10.32 4.34 21.08
C LYS A 22 -9.04 3.85 21.75
N HIS A 23 -7.89 4.33 21.32
CA HIS A 23 -6.58 3.88 21.75
C HIS A 23 -5.64 5.05 21.99
N ASP A 24 -4.68 4.87 22.87
CA ASP A 24 -3.58 5.82 23.07
C ASP A 24 -2.53 5.59 21.98
N ILE A 25 -2.16 6.65 21.27
CA ILE A 25 -1.22 6.56 20.15
C ILE A 25 0.05 7.34 20.44
N ILE A 26 1.16 6.64 20.31
CA ILE A 26 2.50 7.21 20.35
C ILE A 26 3.02 7.30 18.92
N ILE A 27 3.39 8.50 18.50
CA ILE A 27 3.98 8.73 17.18
C ILE A 27 5.49 8.63 17.34
N GLN A 28 6.11 7.74 16.56
CA GLN A 28 7.55 7.62 16.43
C GLN A 28 7.96 8.01 15.01
N ASP A 29 8.34 9.26 14.85
CA ASP A 29 8.83 9.79 13.57
C ASP A 29 9.79 10.95 13.87
N PRO A 30 11.06 10.90 13.43
CA PRO A 30 12.07 11.91 13.77
C PRO A 30 11.75 13.31 13.25
N GLN A 31 10.79 13.45 12.32
CA GLN A 31 10.32 14.76 11.85
C GLN A 31 9.28 15.40 12.79
N TYR A 32 8.67 14.61 13.69
CA TYR A 32 7.55 15.07 14.52
C TYR A 32 7.79 14.88 16.01
N THR A 33 8.61 13.92 16.40
CA THR A 33 8.85 13.60 17.81
C THR A 33 10.29 13.16 18.05
N ASP A 34 10.80 13.41 19.24
CA ASP A 34 12.10 12.91 19.72
C ASP A 34 11.98 11.55 20.44
N TYR A 35 10.79 10.94 20.44
CA TYR A 35 10.55 9.66 21.12
C TYR A 35 11.34 8.53 20.48
N LYS A 36 11.96 7.71 21.32
CA LYS A 36 12.60 6.46 20.94
C LYS A 36 11.68 5.29 21.30
N LEU A 37 11.71 4.23 20.51
CA LEU A 37 10.94 3.02 20.78
C LEU A 37 11.17 2.51 22.20
N MET A 38 12.43 2.54 22.65
CA MET A 38 12.84 2.12 24.00
C MET A 38 12.14 2.85 25.15
N ASP A 39 11.57 4.03 24.90
CA ASP A 39 10.87 4.81 25.93
C ASP A 39 9.42 4.32 26.13
N HIS A 40 8.92 3.41 25.27
CA HIS A 40 7.52 2.98 25.20
C HIS A 40 7.35 1.47 25.08
N LEU A 41 8.20 0.68 25.76
CA LEU A 41 8.13 -0.78 25.73
C LEU A 41 6.87 -1.34 26.43
N ASP A 42 6.08 -0.49 27.07
CA ASP A 42 4.78 -0.80 27.67
C ASP A 42 3.61 -0.70 26.67
N ALA A 43 3.88 -0.44 25.38
CA ALA A 43 2.84 -0.45 24.37
C ALA A 43 2.32 -1.86 24.08
N ASP A 44 1.04 -1.95 23.72
CA ASP A 44 0.37 -3.22 23.38
C ASP A 44 0.73 -3.73 21.99
N GLY A 45 1.25 -2.86 21.10
CA GLY A 45 1.66 -3.23 19.76
C GLY A 45 2.25 -2.06 18.97
N ILE A 46 2.90 -2.38 17.84
CA ILE A 46 3.51 -1.40 16.95
C ILE A 46 2.98 -1.54 15.53
N ILE A 47 2.68 -0.40 14.89
CA ILE A 47 2.26 -0.31 13.49
C ILE A 47 3.33 0.45 12.72
N ILE A 48 3.97 -0.22 11.75
CA ILE A 48 5.10 0.31 10.99
C ILE A 48 4.60 0.87 9.66
N CYS A 49 4.71 2.19 9.50
CA CYS A 49 4.28 2.97 8.34
C CYS A 49 5.43 3.79 7.72
N VAL A 50 6.67 3.33 7.88
CA VAL A 50 7.86 4.03 7.41
C VAL A 50 8.01 3.95 5.89
N PRO A 51 8.71 4.91 5.24
CA PRO A 51 8.96 4.85 3.81
C PRO A 51 9.90 3.68 3.47
N THR A 52 9.62 3.06 2.32
CA THR A 52 10.44 2.01 1.70
C THR A 52 10.81 2.47 0.29
N PRO A 53 11.76 3.42 0.13
CA PRO A 53 12.13 3.94 -1.18
C PRO A 53 12.77 2.85 -2.03
N THR A 54 12.69 3.02 -3.35
CA THR A 54 13.38 2.13 -4.28
C THR A 54 14.86 2.47 -4.30
N THR A 55 15.73 1.49 -4.13
CA THR A 55 17.17 1.63 -4.30
C THR A 55 17.54 1.78 -5.79
N GLU A 56 18.79 2.12 -6.10
CA GLU A 56 19.34 2.15 -7.47
C GLU A 56 19.21 0.80 -8.20
N TYR A 57 19.09 -0.32 -7.47
CA TYR A 57 18.89 -1.68 -8.01
C TYR A 57 17.43 -2.06 -8.21
N GLY A 58 16.48 -1.14 -7.99
CA GLY A 58 15.05 -1.42 -8.13
C GLY A 58 14.43 -2.20 -6.96
N ILE A 59 15.17 -2.36 -5.85
CA ILE A 59 14.73 -3.11 -4.64
C ILE A 59 14.23 -2.11 -3.59
N CYS A 60 13.24 -2.51 -2.78
CA CYS A 60 12.78 -1.71 -1.65
C CYS A 60 13.88 -1.60 -0.58
N ASP A 61 14.19 -0.37 -0.14
CA ASP A 61 15.04 -0.15 1.02
C ASP A 61 14.21 -0.36 2.30
N VAL A 62 14.56 -1.40 3.04
CA VAL A 62 13.84 -1.83 4.24
C VAL A 62 14.64 -1.66 5.53
N ARG A 63 15.78 -0.96 5.47
CA ARG A 63 16.68 -0.76 6.62
C ARG A 63 15.95 -0.14 7.81
N ILE A 64 15.08 0.84 7.58
CA ILE A 64 14.31 1.47 8.68
C ILE A 64 13.39 0.45 9.36
N ILE A 65 12.78 -0.49 8.61
CA ILE A 65 11.96 -1.55 9.20
C ILE A 65 12.84 -2.48 10.03
N ALA A 66 13.98 -2.90 9.50
CA ALA A 66 14.92 -3.76 10.22
C ALA A 66 15.42 -3.11 11.52
N ASP A 67 15.82 -1.84 11.48
CA ASP A 67 16.25 -1.07 12.68
C ASP A 67 15.16 -1.03 13.76
N ILE A 68 13.88 -0.96 13.34
CA ILE A 68 12.74 -1.01 14.27
C ILE A 68 12.61 -2.43 14.85
N LEU A 69 12.63 -3.46 14.01
CA LEU A 69 12.48 -4.86 14.42
C LEU A 69 13.62 -5.28 15.38
N ASP A 70 14.83 -4.79 15.18
CA ASP A 70 15.97 -5.03 16.12
C ASP A 70 15.71 -4.46 17.52
N THR A 71 14.78 -3.53 17.66
CA THR A 71 14.50 -2.83 18.93
C THR A 71 13.18 -3.29 19.56
N VAL A 72 12.23 -3.78 18.76
CA VAL A 72 10.90 -4.23 19.25
C VAL A 72 11.05 -5.47 20.10
N PRO A 73 10.46 -5.51 21.32
CA PRO A 73 10.43 -6.73 22.12
C PRO A 73 9.65 -7.85 21.45
N ILE A 74 10.09 -9.09 21.59
CA ILE A 74 9.45 -10.27 20.99
C ILE A 74 7.98 -10.47 21.39
N TYR A 75 7.59 -9.97 22.58
CA TYR A 75 6.20 -10.06 23.06
C TYR A 75 5.27 -8.99 22.46
N MET A 76 5.81 -7.99 21.77
CA MET A 76 5.02 -6.91 21.21
C MET A 76 4.58 -7.26 19.78
N PRO A 77 3.27 -7.41 19.50
CA PRO A 77 2.77 -7.64 18.15
C PRO A 77 3.17 -6.52 17.20
N VAL A 78 3.63 -6.90 16.01
CA VAL A 78 4.08 -6.00 14.94
C VAL A 78 3.11 -6.08 13.76
N LEU A 79 2.66 -4.91 13.27
CA LEU A 79 1.90 -4.80 12.04
C LEU A 79 2.66 -3.93 11.04
N ILE A 80 3.16 -4.53 9.97
CA ILE A 80 3.84 -3.79 8.90
C ILE A 80 2.80 -3.34 7.87
N LYS A 81 2.69 -2.03 7.68
CA LYS A 81 1.87 -1.38 6.63
C LYS A 81 2.72 -0.75 5.53
N SER A 82 4.02 -0.64 5.74
CA SER A 82 4.97 -0.23 4.71
C SER A 82 4.96 -1.21 3.54
N THR A 83 5.03 -0.71 2.31
CA THR A 83 5.02 -1.59 1.12
C THR A 83 6.35 -2.32 1.00
N VAL A 84 6.31 -3.64 1.06
CA VAL A 84 7.46 -4.55 0.91
C VAL A 84 7.10 -5.70 -0.02
N THR A 85 8.11 -6.32 -0.66
CA THR A 85 7.89 -7.49 -1.54
C THR A 85 7.70 -8.77 -0.71
N PRO A 86 7.08 -9.83 -1.29
CA PRO A 86 6.95 -11.13 -0.61
C PRO A 86 8.29 -11.67 -0.09
N ALA A 87 9.35 -11.60 -0.90
CA ALA A 87 10.69 -12.05 -0.50
C ALA A 87 11.24 -11.29 0.72
N VAL A 88 10.94 -10.01 0.85
CA VAL A 88 11.37 -9.18 1.99
C VAL A 88 10.64 -9.60 3.27
N VAL A 89 9.33 -9.80 3.19
CA VAL A 89 8.57 -10.18 4.38
C VAL A 89 8.95 -11.57 4.85
N GLN A 90 9.22 -12.51 3.93
CA GLN A 90 9.78 -13.81 4.27
C GLN A 90 11.15 -13.67 4.96
N GLY A 91 12.02 -12.80 4.43
CA GLY A 91 13.32 -12.52 5.05
C GLY A 91 13.20 -11.98 6.48
N PHE A 92 12.20 -11.17 6.79
CA PHE A 92 11.95 -10.74 8.17
C PHE A 92 11.55 -11.91 9.09
N LYS A 93 10.73 -12.83 8.62
CA LYS A 93 10.37 -14.04 9.39
C LYS A 93 11.58 -14.94 9.67
N ASP A 94 12.47 -15.08 8.69
CA ASP A 94 13.68 -15.88 8.84
C ASP A 94 14.66 -15.26 9.83
N VAL A 95 14.77 -13.92 9.87
CA VAL A 95 15.68 -13.18 10.76
C VAL A 95 15.07 -12.98 12.15
N TYR A 96 13.75 -12.81 12.26
CA TYR A 96 13.02 -12.53 13.50
C TYR A 96 11.96 -13.60 13.80
N PRO A 97 12.34 -14.90 13.91
CA PRO A 97 11.39 -16.00 14.01
C PRO A 97 10.52 -15.99 15.27
N ASP A 98 10.98 -15.32 16.34
CA ASP A 98 10.28 -15.24 17.62
C ASP A 98 9.31 -14.02 17.69
N HIS A 99 9.32 -13.13 16.69
CA HIS A 99 8.42 -11.97 16.66
C HIS A 99 7.09 -12.33 16.01
N SER A 100 5.99 -11.85 16.60
CA SER A 100 4.68 -11.88 15.97
C SER A 100 4.60 -10.74 14.94
N ILE A 101 4.95 -11.03 13.69
CA ILE A 101 4.93 -10.06 12.59
C ILE A 101 3.74 -10.36 11.68
N CYS A 102 2.84 -9.38 11.54
CA CYS A 102 1.79 -9.39 10.54
C CYS A 102 2.05 -8.31 9.47
N TYR A 103 1.63 -8.58 8.26
CA TYR A 103 1.62 -7.61 7.16
C TYR A 103 0.18 -7.21 6.82
N SER A 104 -0.09 -5.91 6.72
CA SER A 104 -1.41 -5.41 6.33
C SER A 104 -1.27 -4.33 5.26
N PRO A 105 -1.51 -4.67 3.97
CA PRO A 105 -1.44 -3.70 2.89
C PRO A 105 -2.42 -2.55 3.08
N GLU A 106 -2.10 -1.39 2.48
CA GLU A 106 -2.97 -0.23 2.41
C GLU A 106 -3.28 0.11 0.95
N PHE A 107 -4.47 0.64 0.69
CA PHE A 107 -4.96 1.03 -0.64
C PHE A 107 -5.44 2.47 -0.64
N LEU A 108 -4.79 3.31 0.18
CA LEU A 108 -5.18 4.69 0.40
C LEU A 108 -4.70 5.58 -0.76
N ARG A 109 -5.56 6.51 -1.14
CA ARG A 109 -5.17 7.61 -2.02
C ARG A 109 -4.62 8.74 -1.16
N ALA A 110 -3.41 9.22 -1.42
CA ALA A 110 -2.75 10.24 -0.60
C ALA A 110 -3.64 11.48 -0.33
N ARG A 111 -4.45 11.90 -1.33
CA ARG A 111 -5.37 13.06 -1.23
C ARG A 111 -6.58 12.84 -0.30
N SER A 112 -6.91 11.60 0.04
CA SER A 112 -8.10 11.22 0.83
C SER A 112 -7.80 10.12 1.84
N ALA A 113 -6.54 9.98 2.26
CA ALA A 113 -6.06 8.85 3.06
C ALA A 113 -6.89 8.63 4.34
N ASP A 114 -7.16 9.67 5.11
CA ASP A 114 -7.98 9.58 6.33
C ASP A 114 -9.38 9.05 6.04
N LYS A 115 -10.02 9.61 5.00
CA LYS A 115 -11.37 9.20 4.59
C LYS A 115 -11.39 7.77 4.05
N ASP A 116 -10.40 7.43 3.23
CA ASP A 116 -10.28 6.09 2.64
C ASP A 116 -10.06 5.05 3.75
N PHE A 117 -9.20 5.35 4.74
CA PHE A 117 -8.92 4.46 5.86
C PHE A 117 -10.15 4.24 6.74
N LEU A 118 -10.88 5.29 7.11
CA LEU A 118 -12.09 5.19 7.94
C LEU A 118 -13.25 4.48 7.23
N ASN A 119 -13.33 4.58 5.90
CA ASN A 119 -14.44 4.01 5.13
C ASN A 119 -14.13 2.64 4.54
N GLN A 120 -12.95 2.07 4.78
CA GLN A 120 -12.62 0.73 4.30
C GLN A 120 -13.59 -0.30 4.90
N LYS A 121 -14.08 -1.20 4.03
CA LYS A 121 -15.06 -2.23 4.41
C LYS A 121 -14.40 -3.53 4.84
N SER A 122 -13.14 -3.69 4.50
CA SER A 122 -12.33 -4.87 4.80
C SER A 122 -10.89 -4.49 5.04
N VAL A 123 -10.22 -5.30 5.83
CA VAL A 123 -8.77 -5.24 6.08
C VAL A 123 -8.19 -6.60 5.73
N ILE A 124 -6.97 -6.61 5.21
CA ILE A 124 -6.21 -7.84 4.99
C ILE A 124 -5.13 -7.91 6.06
N ILE A 125 -5.02 -9.04 6.72
CA ILE A 125 -3.97 -9.36 7.68
C ILE A 125 -3.27 -10.60 7.17
N GLY A 126 -2.03 -10.46 6.75
CA GLY A 126 -1.16 -11.55 6.38
C GLY A 126 -0.30 -11.95 7.55
N GLY A 127 -0.25 -13.25 7.86
CA GLY A 127 0.52 -13.81 8.93
C GLY A 127 -0.29 -14.35 10.10
N GLU A 128 0.43 -14.90 11.07
CA GLU A 128 -0.18 -15.37 12.30
C GLU A 128 -0.54 -14.17 13.19
N ASP A 129 -1.83 -13.97 13.38
CA ASP A 129 -2.39 -12.94 14.28
C ASP A 129 -2.83 -13.63 15.59
N PRO A 130 -1.94 -13.75 16.61
CA PRO A 130 -2.26 -14.44 17.82
C PRO A 130 -3.49 -13.85 18.52
N ASP A 131 -4.38 -14.71 18.96
CA ASP A 131 -5.62 -14.33 19.64
C ASP A 131 -6.49 -13.34 18.83
N CYS A 132 -6.33 -13.29 17.49
CA CYS A 132 -7.00 -12.32 16.61
C CYS A 132 -6.74 -10.86 17.01
N PHE A 133 -5.55 -10.54 17.52
CA PHE A 133 -5.20 -9.24 18.09
C PHE A 133 -5.45 -8.07 17.13
N TRP A 134 -4.84 -8.11 15.93
CA TRP A 134 -5.03 -7.06 14.94
C TRP A 134 -6.43 -7.06 14.33
N GLN A 135 -7.02 -8.26 14.16
CA GLN A 135 -8.42 -8.37 13.74
C GLN A 135 -9.35 -7.60 14.67
N ASP A 136 -9.23 -7.82 15.98
CA ASP A 136 -10.05 -7.15 16.99
C ASP A 136 -9.80 -5.64 17.01
N VAL A 137 -8.54 -5.20 16.89
CA VAL A 137 -8.20 -3.78 16.81
C VAL A 137 -8.94 -3.09 15.66
N PHE A 138 -8.91 -3.67 14.46
CA PHE A 138 -9.55 -3.06 13.29
C PHE A 138 -11.07 -3.15 13.33
N GLN A 139 -11.63 -4.31 13.68
CA GLN A 139 -13.09 -4.48 13.76
C GLN A 139 -13.73 -3.58 14.83
N ASN A 140 -13.04 -3.41 15.95
CA ASN A 140 -13.53 -2.55 17.01
C ASN A 140 -13.34 -1.06 16.72
N THR A 141 -12.36 -0.67 15.87
CA THR A 141 -12.02 0.74 15.64
C THR A 141 -12.65 1.29 14.37
N LEU A 142 -12.66 0.54 13.29
CA LEU A 142 -13.15 1.01 11.99
C LEU A 142 -14.64 0.75 11.85
N PRO A 143 -15.49 1.78 11.75
CA PRO A 143 -16.94 1.64 11.84
C PRO A 143 -17.54 0.84 10.68
N ASN A 144 -16.87 0.81 9.53
CA ASN A 144 -17.34 0.14 8.32
C ASN A 144 -16.61 -1.18 8.04
N CYS A 145 -15.55 -1.51 8.78
CA CYS A 145 -14.79 -2.74 8.60
C CYS A 145 -15.57 -3.94 9.15
N LYS A 146 -16.13 -4.72 8.24
CA LYS A 146 -16.93 -5.92 8.58
C LYS A 146 -16.20 -7.22 8.28
N ILE A 147 -15.17 -7.16 7.48
CA ILE A 147 -14.46 -8.33 6.98
C ILE A 147 -12.96 -8.13 7.23
N VAL A 148 -12.36 -9.09 7.91
CA VAL A 148 -10.90 -9.22 7.96
C VAL A 148 -10.54 -10.48 7.21
N PHE A 149 -9.69 -10.33 6.19
CA PHE A 149 -9.17 -11.45 5.42
C PHE A 149 -7.82 -11.86 6.01
N ASN A 150 -7.76 -13.09 6.50
CA ASN A 150 -6.51 -13.68 6.95
C ASN A 150 -5.90 -14.51 5.81
N CYS A 151 -4.62 -14.33 5.57
CA CYS A 151 -3.84 -15.00 4.53
C CYS A 151 -2.37 -15.09 4.97
N THR A 152 -1.48 -15.59 4.13
CA THR A 152 -0.05 -15.47 4.41
C THR A 152 0.43 -14.04 4.18
N GLU A 153 1.59 -13.69 4.72
CA GLU A 153 2.19 -12.35 4.54
C GLU A 153 2.53 -12.14 3.05
N GLU A 154 3.02 -13.18 2.38
CA GLU A 154 3.37 -13.16 0.98
C GLU A 154 2.15 -12.93 0.09
N GLU A 155 1.01 -13.60 0.40
CA GLU A 155 -0.26 -13.39 -0.29
C GLU A 155 -0.73 -11.94 -0.10
N ALA A 156 -0.66 -11.40 1.11
CA ALA A 156 -1.03 -10.02 1.38
C ALA A 156 -0.13 -9.02 0.64
N CYS A 157 1.18 -9.28 0.55
CA CYS A 157 2.11 -8.49 -0.26
C CYS A 157 1.76 -8.55 -1.75
N LEU A 158 1.50 -9.75 -2.29
CA LEU A 158 1.12 -9.93 -3.69
C LEU A 158 -0.17 -9.18 -4.01
N VAL A 159 -1.17 -9.22 -3.13
CA VAL A 159 -2.43 -8.46 -3.32
C VAL A 159 -2.16 -6.98 -3.48
N LYS A 160 -1.24 -6.39 -2.71
CA LYS A 160 -0.85 -4.98 -2.84
C LYS A 160 -0.27 -4.67 -4.21
N TYR A 161 0.73 -5.43 -4.64
CA TYR A 161 1.40 -5.21 -5.92
C TYR A 161 0.49 -5.48 -7.11
N ALA A 162 -0.27 -6.57 -7.08
CA ALA A 162 -1.22 -6.92 -8.13
C ALA A 162 -2.31 -5.84 -8.30
N THR A 163 -2.84 -5.33 -7.19
CA THR A 163 -3.86 -4.26 -7.23
C THR A 163 -3.29 -2.99 -7.87
N ASN A 164 -2.12 -2.52 -7.43
CA ASN A 164 -1.54 -1.29 -7.97
C ASN A 164 -1.10 -1.45 -9.44
N SER A 165 -0.56 -2.62 -9.82
CA SER A 165 -0.22 -2.93 -11.20
C SER A 165 -1.46 -2.99 -12.10
N PHE A 166 -2.55 -3.60 -11.64
CA PHE A 166 -3.82 -3.61 -12.38
C PHE A 166 -4.40 -2.21 -12.57
N LEU A 167 -4.34 -1.35 -11.55
CA LEU A 167 -4.83 0.03 -11.67
C LEU A 167 -3.97 0.86 -12.63
N ALA A 168 -2.66 0.62 -12.68
CA ALA A 168 -1.77 1.22 -13.67
C ALA A 168 -2.10 0.75 -15.10
N LEU A 169 -2.32 -0.56 -15.30
CA LEU A 169 -2.81 -1.13 -16.56
C LEU A 169 -4.13 -0.50 -17.00
N LYS A 170 -5.09 -0.41 -16.10
CA LYS A 170 -6.39 0.21 -16.35
C LYS A 170 -6.25 1.66 -16.80
N THR A 171 -5.41 2.45 -16.12
CA THR A 171 -5.14 3.84 -16.51
C THR A 171 -4.49 3.90 -17.90
N SER A 172 -3.53 3.02 -18.19
CA SER A 172 -2.90 2.94 -19.52
C SER A 172 -3.93 2.61 -20.60
N PHE A 173 -4.83 1.66 -20.35
CA PHE A 173 -5.90 1.31 -21.27
C PHE A 173 -6.82 2.50 -21.59
N PHE A 174 -7.26 3.26 -20.59
CA PHE A 174 -8.11 4.44 -20.81
C PHE A 174 -7.38 5.57 -21.52
N ASN A 175 -6.05 5.69 -21.38
CA ASN A 175 -5.26 6.61 -22.20
C ASN A 175 -5.24 6.19 -23.67
N GLN A 176 -5.24 4.90 -24.01
CA GLN A 176 -5.38 4.44 -25.40
C GLN A 176 -6.78 4.72 -25.96
N ILE A 177 -7.84 4.54 -25.16
CA ILE A 177 -9.20 4.92 -25.55
C ILE A 177 -9.29 6.42 -25.81
N PHE A 178 -8.64 7.24 -24.99
CA PHE A 178 -8.53 8.69 -25.21
C PHE A 178 -7.90 9.00 -26.56
N ASP A 179 -6.76 8.37 -26.90
CA ASP A 179 -6.09 8.57 -28.20
C ASP A 179 -6.98 8.18 -29.40
N ILE A 180 -7.78 7.12 -29.24
CA ILE A 180 -8.75 6.72 -30.28
C ILE A 180 -9.83 7.80 -30.45
N CYS A 181 -10.40 8.29 -29.35
CA CYS A 181 -11.44 9.32 -29.38
C CYS A 181 -10.92 10.61 -30.02
N GLU A 182 -9.75 11.08 -29.60
CA GLU A 182 -9.11 12.26 -30.19
C GLU A 182 -8.92 12.12 -31.72
N LYS A 183 -8.43 10.95 -32.16
CA LYS A 183 -8.17 10.71 -33.58
C LYS A 183 -9.45 10.58 -34.43
N THR A 184 -10.54 10.12 -33.83
CA THR A 184 -11.80 9.86 -34.55
C THR A 184 -12.87 10.92 -34.34
N GLY A 185 -12.60 11.94 -33.49
CA GLY A 185 -13.53 13.00 -33.16
C GLY A 185 -14.68 12.58 -32.24
N MET A 186 -14.51 11.48 -31.48
CA MET A 186 -15.49 11.03 -30.48
C MET A 186 -15.27 11.79 -29.16
N ASP A 187 -16.35 12.00 -28.42
CA ASP A 187 -16.28 12.55 -27.06
C ASP A 187 -15.79 11.47 -26.08
N PHE A 188 -14.54 11.63 -25.65
CA PHE A 188 -13.93 10.69 -24.70
C PHE A 188 -14.68 10.60 -23.36
N ASP A 189 -15.17 11.73 -22.84
CA ASP A 189 -15.87 11.71 -21.54
C ASP A 189 -17.19 10.95 -21.65
N ALA A 190 -17.92 11.09 -22.74
CA ALA A 190 -19.13 10.30 -22.99
C ALA A 190 -18.80 8.81 -23.11
N VAL A 191 -17.80 8.43 -23.91
CA VAL A 191 -17.35 7.03 -24.08
C VAL A 191 -16.90 6.44 -22.74
N ARG A 192 -16.06 7.15 -22.00
CA ARG A 192 -15.55 6.72 -20.68
C ARG A 192 -16.68 6.50 -19.68
N GLN A 193 -17.64 7.43 -19.60
CA GLN A 193 -18.77 7.32 -18.67
C GLN A 193 -19.66 6.11 -19.01
N LEU A 194 -19.89 5.83 -20.27
CA LEU A 194 -20.66 4.66 -20.69
C LEU A 194 -19.95 3.35 -20.36
N ILE A 195 -18.64 3.26 -20.61
CA ILE A 195 -17.83 2.10 -20.22
C ILE A 195 -17.89 1.89 -18.70
N ALA A 196 -17.82 2.98 -17.92
CA ALA A 196 -17.84 2.93 -16.47
C ALA A 196 -19.18 2.51 -15.84
N GLN A 197 -20.29 2.45 -16.63
CA GLN A 197 -21.57 1.88 -16.18
C GLN A 197 -21.46 0.37 -15.89
N ASP A 198 -20.56 -0.34 -16.57
CA ASP A 198 -20.29 -1.71 -16.21
C ASP A 198 -19.56 -1.74 -14.86
N THR A 199 -20.23 -2.29 -13.83
CA THR A 199 -19.72 -2.34 -12.47
C THR A 199 -18.45 -3.17 -12.33
N ARG A 200 -18.16 -4.06 -13.27
CA ARG A 200 -16.91 -4.82 -13.34
C ARG A 200 -15.73 -3.92 -13.70
N ILE A 201 -16.00 -2.79 -14.36
CA ILE A 201 -15.00 -1.79 -14.74
C ILE A 201 -14.98 -0.64 -13.74
N GLY A 202 -16.13 0.02 -13.51
CA GLY A 202 -16.27 1.15 -12.61
C GLY A 202 -15.51 2.41 -13.08
N SER A 203 -15.70 3.53 -12.39
CA SER A 203 -15.20 4.85 -12.81
C SER A 203 -13.79 5.22 -12.33
N ASP A 204 -13.29 4.53 -11.30
CA ASP A 204 -11.97 4.84 -10.75
C ASP A 204 -10.87 4.52 -11.77
N HIS A 205 -9.83 5.37 -11.84
CA HIS A 205 -8.68 5.21 -12.74
C HIS A 205 -9.04 5.18 -14.24
N THR A 206 -10.09 5.92 -14.64
CA THR A 206 -10.54 6.03 -16.05
C THR A 206 -10.36 7.44 -16.64
N MET A 207 -10.03 8.44 -15.81
CA MET A 207 -9.91 9.85 -16.26
C MET A 207 -8.62 10.09 -17.05
N VAL A 208 -8.71 10.86 -18.12
CA VAL A 208 -7.59 11.38 -18.92
C VAL A 208 -7.88 12.83 -19.27
N PRO A 209 -7.04 13.81 -18.86
CA PRO A 209 -5.91 13.62 -17.95
C PRO A 209 -6.33 13.13 -16.57
N GLY A 210 -5.37 12.57 -15.82
CA GLY A 210 -5.58 12.11 -14.47
C GLY A 210 -5.81 13.25 -13.46
N PRO A 211 -6.03 12.93 -12.16
CA PRO A 211 -6.26 13.94 -11.12
C PRO A 211 -5.07 14.87 -10.87
N ASP A 212 -3.89 14.52 -11.34
CA ASP A 212 -2.66 15.32 -11.29
C ASP A 212 -2.54 16.30 -12.50
N GLY A 213 -3.47 16.23 -13.43
CA GLY A 213 -3.49 17.05 -14.64
C GLY A 213 -2.69 16.46 -15.80
N ASP A 214 -2.02 15.34 -15.61
CA ASP A 214 -1.18 14.69 -16.62
C ASP A 214 -1.87 13.46 -17.22
N ARG A 215 -1.40 13.06 -18.40
CA ARG A 215 -1.74 11.78 -19.02
C ARG A 215 -0.98 10.64 -18.33
N GLY A 216 -1.49 9.41 -18.51
CA GLY A 216 -0.88 8.24 -17.89
C GLY A 216 -1.06 8.21 -16.38
N TRP A 217 -0.13 7.56 -15.71
CA TRP A 217 -0.12 7.40 -14.25
C TRP A 217 1.24 7.76 -13.67
N GLY A 218 1.22 8.31 -12.46
CA GLY A 218 2.39 8.78 -11.74
C GLY A 218 2.20 8.74 -10.22
N GLY A 219 2.79 9.72 -9.53
CA GLY A 219 2.81 9.77 -8.08
C GLY A 219 3.83 8.79 -7.47
N HIS A 220 3.77 8.61 -6.16
CA HIS A 220 4.77 7.80 -5.46
C HIS A 220 4.52 6.28 -5.54
N CYS A 221 3.25 5.84 -5.68
CA CYS A 221 2.90 4.44 -5.52
C CYS A 221 3.04 3.64 -6.82
N PHE A 222 2.34 4.04 -7.89
CA PHE A 222 2.27 3.22 -9.11
C PHE A 222 3.63 2.98 -9.76
N PRO A 223 4.50 4.00 -9.97
CA PRO A 223 5.82 3.75 -10.54
C PRO A 223 6.67 2.82 -9.67
N LYS A 224 6.70 3.07 -8.36
CA LYS A 224 7.47 2.27 -7.42
C LYS A 224 6.98 0.82 -7.37
N ASP A 225 5.66 0.63 -7.23
CA ASP A 225 5.09 -0.69 -7.01
C ASP A 225 5.10 -1.54 -8.29
N THR A 226 4.84 -0.95 -9.47
CA THR A 226 4.94 -1.68 -10.75
C THR A 226 6.38 -2.14 -11.03
N HIS A 227 7.38 -1.28 -10.78
CA HIS A 227 8.78 -1.68 -10.97
C HIS A 227 9.21 -2.76 -9.97
N ALA A 228 8.82 -2.65 -8.71
CA ALA A 228 9.12 -3.67 -7.70
C ALA A 228 8.44 -5.00 -8.04
N PHE A 229 7.20 -4.97 -8.54
CA PHE A 229 6.46 -6.16 -8.98
C PHE A 229 7.14 -6.85 -10.17
N ILE A 230 7.53 -6.09 -11.20
CA ILE A 230 8.26 -6.61 -12.37
C ILE A 230 9.58 -7.25 -11.91
N LYS A 231 10.34 -6.55 -11.07
CA LYS A 231 11.63 -7.05 -10.59
C LYS A 231 11.48 -8.32 -9.75
N TRP A 232 10.49 -8.39 -8.88
CA TRP A 232 10.21 -9.60 -8.12
C TRP A 232 9.78 -10.75 -9.03
N ALA A 233 8.87 -10.54 -9.98
CA ALA A 233 8.44 -11.55 -10.94
C ALA A 233 9.62 -12.09 -11.77
N ASP A 234 10.56 -11.23 -12.18
CA ASP A 234 11.80 -11.61 -12.84
C ASP A 234 12.65 -12.57 -11.98
N THR A 235 12.77 -12.30 -10.67
CA THR A 235 13.49 -13.20 -9.76
C THR A 235 12.81 -14.57 -9.60
N GLU A 236 11.48 -14.61 -9.72
CA GLU A 236 10.68 -15.85 -9.69
C GLU A 236 10.61 -16.56 -11.06
N GLY A 237 11.18 -15.97 -12.11
CA GLY A 237 11.14 -16.50 -13.48
C GLY A 237 9.75 -16.43 -14.12
N VAL A 238 8.91 -15.47 -13.71
CA VAL A 238 7.54 -15.29 -14.19
C VAL A 238 7.47 -14.14 -15.20
N ASP A 239 6.93 -14.41 -16.39
CA ASP A 239 6.65 -13.39 -17.41
C ASP A 239 5.48 -12.48 -16.98
N VAL A 240 5.75 -11.19 -16.86
CA VAL A 240 4.77 -10.13 -16.58
C VAL A 240 4.77 -9.06 -17.68
N SER A 241 5.05 -9.45 -18.91
CA SER A 241 5.17 -8.57 -20.09
C SER A 241 3.99 -7.62 -20.30
N LEU A 242 2.79 -8.00 -19.84
CA LEU A 242 1.63 -7.10 -19.86
C LEU A 242 1.84 -5.85 -18.98
N VAL A 243 2.40 -6.02 -17.79
CA VAL A 243 2.71 -4.88 -16.88
C VAL A 243 3.88 -4.06 -17.43
N GLU A 244 4.91 -4.72 -17.97
CA GLU A 244 6.03 -4.05 -18.62
C GLU A 244 5.57 -3.18 -19.80
N SER A 245 4.67 -3.72 -20.64
CA SER A 245 4.09 -2.98 -21.77
C SER A 245 3.32 -1.73 -21.31
N ALA A 246 2.62 -1.80 -20.16
CA ALA A 246 1.96 -0.63 -19.58
C ALA A 246 2.94 0.41 -19.07
N VAL A 247 4.05 0.00 -18.47
CA VAL A 247 5.14 0.90 -18.04
C VAL A 247 5.74 1.62 -19.25
N GLU A 248 6.07 0.88 -20.31
CA GLU A 248 6.63 1.46 -21.54
C GLU A 248 5.63 2.40 -22.26
N TYR A 249 4.34 2.05 -22.27
CA TYR A 249 3.32 2.95 -22.80
C TYR A 249 3.20 4.21 -21.93
N ASN A 250 3.23 4.09 -20.63
CA ASN A 250 3.15 5.22 -19.72
C ASN A 250 4.28 6.23 -19.95
N LYS A 251 5.53 5.75 -20.17
CA LYS A 251 6.68 6.61 -20.50
C LYS A 251 6.45 7.42 -21.80
N LYS A 252 5.67 6.90 -22.75
CA LYS A 252 5.38 7.59 -24.02
C LYS A 252 4.35 8.70 -23.86
N VAL A 253 3.36 8.54 -22.98
CA VAL A 253 2.24 9.48 -22.83
C VAL A 253 2.44 10.49 -21.72
N ARG A 254 3.33 10.19 -20.77
CA ARG A 254 3.64 11.07 -19.65
C ARG A 254 4.95 11.82 -19.90
N ASN A 255 4.87 13.15 -19.93
CA ASN A 255 6.03 14.02 -20.23
C ASN A 255 7.07 14.11 -19.09
N ASN A 256 6.80 13.50 -17.94
CA ASN A 256 7.69 13.45 -16.79
C ASN A 256 7.48 12.09 -16.09
N PRO A 257 8.37 11.12 -16.27
CA PRO A 257 8.27 9.81 -15.64
C PRO A 257 8.57 9.85 -14.12
#